data_b24003ad12307c573cc8e8bfb0e32c85
#
_entry.id   b24003ad12307c573cc8e8bfb0e32c85
#
_cell.length_a   1.000
_cell.length_b   1.000
_cell.length_c   1.000
_cell.angle_alpha   90.00
_cell.angle_beta   90.00
_cell.angle_gamma   90.00
#
_symmetry.space_group_name_H-M   'P 1'
#
loop_
_entity.id
_entity.type
_entity.pdbx_description
1 polymer ?
#
loop_
_entity_poly.entity_id
_entity_poly.type
_entity_poly.pdbx_seq_one_letter_code
_entity_poly.pdbx_strand_id
1 'polypeptide(L)'
;FMEACGVTPETVPQIKGTSFYTSHEALLLPYEQALTRQDSLTGGWYDTSGHMLWVGDRTRFEGSAHIEYLRGIGNPVGMKCGPSLDPDVLLRLLDTLNPQHVPGRMTLITRYGHDKIEAHLPALVRAVKSSGTRSLVM
;
A
#
# COMPACT_ATOMS: atom_id res chain seq x y z
N PHE A 1 -26.54 -2.13 -13.96
CA PHE A 1 -26.70 -3.57 -13.69
C PHE A 1 -27.37 -3.79 -12.33
N MET A 2 -26.81 -3.29 -11.22
CA MET A 2 -27.36 -3.47 -9.87
C MET A 2 -28.82 -2.97 -9.76
N GLU A 3 -29.09 -1.80 -10.29
CA GLU A 3 -30.43 -1.19 -10.31
C GLU A 3 -31.44 -2.05 -11.11
N ALA A 4 -31.00 -2.60 -12.25
CA ALA A 4 -31.82 -3.55 -13.03
C ALA A 4 -32.11 -4.88 -12.31
N CYS A 5 -31.31 -5.21 -11.30
CA CYS A 5 -31.54 -6.37 -10.42
C CYS A 5 -32.31 -6.00 -9.16
N GLY A 6 -32.88 -4.80 -9.06
CA GLY A 6 -33.62 -4.34 -7.88
C GLY A 6 -32.74 -3.99 -6.69
N VAL A 7 -31.43 -3.89 -6.86
CA VAL A 7 -30.48 -3.49 -5.82
C VAL A 7 -30.29 -1.97 -5.91
N THR A 8 -31.06 -1.25 -5.11
CA THR A 8 -30.99 0.21 -5.02
C THR A 8 -30.64 0.64 -3.60
N PRO A 9 -30.23 1.89 -3.37
CA PRO A 9 -29.98 2.41 -2.03
C PRO A 9 -31.20 2.34 -1.09
N GLU A 10 -32.41 2.26 -1.66
CA GLU A 10 -33.68 2.13 -0.92
C GLU A 10 -33.94 0.68 -0.52
N THR A 11 -33.63 -0.29 -1.40
CA THR A 11 -33.83 -1.72 -1.15
C THR A 11 -32.68 -2.33 -0.33
N VAL A 12 -31.49 -1.77 -0.43
CA VAL A 12 -30.28 -2.20 0.31
C VAL A 12 -29.60 -0.96 0.93
N PRO A 13 -30.06 -0.49 2.11
CA PRO A 13 -29.56 0.73 2.76
C PRO A 13 -28.03 0.72 3.01
N GLN A 14 -27.41 -0.46 3.12
CA GLN A 14 -25.97 -0.64 3.30
C GLN A 14 -25.16 -0.02 2.15
N ILE A 15 -25.73 0.10 0.95
CA ILE A 15 -25.05 0.74 -0.21
C ILE A 15 -24.80 2.23 0.06
N LYS A 16 -25.68 2.92 0.77
CA LYS A 16 -25.48 4.33 1.18
C LYS A 16 -24.47 4.49 2.31
N GLY A 17 -24.40 3.51 3.19
CA GLY A 17 -23.59 3.56 4.41
C GLY A 17 -22.21 2.90 4.28
N THR A 18 -21.91 2.22 3.18
CA THR A 18 -20.65 1.49 3.01
C THR A 18 -19.67 2.28 2.21
N SER A 19 -18.53 2.61 2.82
CA SER A 19 -17.39 3.16 2.09
C SER A 19 -16.76 2.08 1.21
N PHE A 20 -16.49 2.41 -0.05
CA PHE A 20 -15.88 1.50 -1.01
C PHE A 20 -14.48 2.01 -1.37
N TYR A 21 -13.45 1.23 -1.04
CA TYR A 21 -12.07 1.59 -1.29
C TYR A 21 -11.46 0.70 -2.38
N THR A 22 -10.63 1.30 -3.23
CA THR A 22 -9.91 0.62 -4.31
C THR A 22 -8.42 0.64 -4.06
N SER A 23 -7.73 -0.39 -4.55
CA SER A 23 -6.28 -0.48 -4.50
C SER A 23 -5.73 -1.30 -5.65
N HIS A 24 -4.52 -0.99 -6.11
CA HIS A 24 -3.82 -1.75 -7.14
C HIS A 24 -2.30 -1.59 -7.04
N GLU A 25 -1.56 -2.39 -7.80
CA GLU A 25 -0.11 -2.24 -7.94
C GLU A 25 0.21 -1.03 -8.82
N ALA A 26 1.01 -0.10 -8.31
CA ALA A 26 1.53 1.02 -9.08
C ALA A 26 2.63 0.52 -10.05
N LEU A 27 2.24 -0.28 -11.05
CA LEU A 27 3.19 -0.93 -11.96
C LEU A 27 3.62 -0.01 -13.11
N LEU A 28 2.67 0.72 -13.69
CA LEU A 28 2.88 1.57 -14.85
C LEU A 28 2.98 3.05 -14.42
N LEU A 29 4.16 3.49 -14.02
CA LEU A 29 4.36 4.85 -13.49
C LEU A 29 3.85 5.98 -14.40
N PRO A 30 3.94 5.92 -15.74
CA PRO A 30 3.34 6.95 -16.58
C PRO A 30 1.81 7.07 -16.43
N TYR A 31 1.13 5.95 -16.18
CA TYR A 31 -0.31 5.93 -15.89
C TYR A 31 -0.61 6.59 -14.53
N GLU A 32 0.12 6.19 -13.50
CA GLU A 32 -0.06 6.73 -12.15
C GLU A 32 0.27 8.24 -12.12
N GLN A 33 1.35 8.65 -12.78
CA GLN A 33 1.72 10.05 -12.89
C GLN A 33 0.64 10.89 -13.58
N ALA A 34 0.02 10.36 -14.64
CA ALA A 34 -1.05 11.04 -15.36
C ALA A 34 -2.30 11.27 -14.48
N LEU A 35 -2.50 10.47 -13.44
CA LEU A 35 -3.61 10.57 -12.48
C LEU A 35 -3.22 11.21 -11.15
N THR A 36 -1.95 11.58 -10.97
CA THR A 36 -1.50 12.27 -9.74
C THR A 36 -1.92 13.73 -9.75
N ARG A 37 -2.48 14.21 -8.65
CA ARG A 37 -3.00 15.56 -8.48
C ARG A 37 -2.50 16.18 -7.18
N GLN A 38 -2.33 17.48 -7.20
CA GLN A 38 -2.06 18.24 -5.97
C GLN A 38 -3.38 18.59 -5.30
N ASP A 39 -3.50 18.29 -4.03
CA ASP A 39 -4.63 18.73 -3.22
C ASP A 39 -4.53 20.24 -2.97
N SER A 40 -5.57 20.96 -3.32
CA SER A 40 -5.62 22.42 -3.21
C SER A 40 -5.70 22.93 -1.77
N LEU A 41 -6.08 22.08 -0.82
CA LEU A 41 -6.22 22.46 0.59
C LEU A 41 -4.94 22.25 1.36
N THR A 42 -4.29 21.11 1.17
CA THR A 42 -3.09 20.71 1.93
C THR A 42 -1.79 20.91 1.16
N GLY A 43 -1.86 21.07 -0.17
CA GLY A 43 -0.69 21.11 -1.05
C GLY A 43 -0.02 19.76 -1.26
N GLY A 44 -0.53 18.67 -0.65
CA GLY A 44 -0.02 17.31 -0.81
C GLY A 44 -0.32 16.75 -2.19
N TRP A 45 0.53 15.84 -2.66
CA TRP A 45 0.31 15.13 -3.92
C TRP A 45 -0.36 13.78 -3.65
N TYR A 46 -1.40 13.47 -4.41
CA TYR A 46 -2.15 12.21 -4.30
C TYR A 46 -2.35 11.60 -5.67
N ASP A 47 -2.14 10.30 -5.76
CA ASP A 47 -2.57 9.53 -6.91
C ASP A 47 -4.07 9.26 -6.81
N THR A 48 -4.82 9.64 -7.84
CA THR A 48 -6.29 9.49 -7.89
C THR A 48 -6.72 8.22 -8.63
N SER A 49 -5.79 7.36 -9.02
CA SER A 49 -6.08 6.07 -9.65
C SER A 49 -6.67 5.05 -8.68
N GLY A 50 -6.40 5.21 -7.38
CA GLY A 50 -6.90 4.36 -6.31
C GLY A 50 -6.70 4.99 -4.93
N HIS A 51 -7.37 4.45 -3.92
CA HIS A 51 -7.23 4.93 -2.54
C HIS A 51 -5.90 4.50 -1.92
N MET A 52 -5.45 3.28 -2.21
CA MET A 52 -4.16 2.74 -1.79
C MET A 52 -3.43 2.15 -2.99
N LEU A 53 -2.13 2.41 -3.11
CA LEU A 53 -1.28 1.80 -4.12
C LEU A 53 -0.23 0.94 -3.46
N TRP A 54 0.22 -0.14 -4.13
CA TRP A 54 1.35 -0.92 -3.60
C TRP A 54 2.48 -1.09 -4.61
N VAL A 55 3.67 -1.25 -4.07
CA VAL A 55 4.85 -1.65 -4.84
C VAL A 55 4.95 -3.17 -4.90
N GLY A 56 5.25 -3.68 -6.09
CA GLY A 56 5.41 -5.11 -6.35
C GLY A 56 6.75 -5.65 -5.83
N ASP A 57 6.85 -6.97 -5.72
CA ASP A 57 8.05 -7.66 -5.24
C ASP A 57 9.29 -7.40 -6.12
N ARG A 58 9.09 -7.23 -7.43
CA ARG A 58 10.16 -6.99 -8.42
C ARG A 58 10.59 -5.53 -8.53
N THR A 59 9.78 -4.60 -8.05
CA THR A 59 10.00 -3.16 -8.19
C THR A 59 10.32 -2.44 -6.88
N ARG A 60 10.30 -3.17 -5.73
CA ARG A 60 10.55 -2.64 -4.39
C ARG A 60 12.02 -2.62 -3.97
N PHE A 61 12.94 -2.24 -4.83
CA PHE A 61 14.34 -2.10 -4.43
C PHE A 61 14.69 -0.63 -4.17
N GLU A 62 15.67 -0.41 -3.30
CA GLU A 62 16.13 0.93 -2.94
C GLU A 62 16.56 1.72 -4.18
N GLY A 63 16.09 2.96 -4.29
CA GLY A 63 16.36 3.82 -5.43
C GLY A 63 15.57 3.49 -6.71
N SER A 64 14.63 2.54 -6.65
CA SER A 64 13.75 2.30 -7.80
C SER A 64 12.81 3.47 -8.04
N ALA A 65 12.47 3.71 -9.31
CA ALA A 65 11.50 4.75 -9.65
C ALA A 65 10.14 4.55 -8.96
N HIS A 66 9.74 3.29 -8.69
CA HIS A 66 8.51 2.97 -7.99
C HIS A 66 8.55 3.39 -6.52
N ILE A 67 9.66 3.15 -5.82
CA ILE A 67 9.85 3.61 -4.44
C ILE A 67 9.88 5.15 -4.39
N GLU A 68 10.58 5.80 -5.30
CA GLU A 68 10.65 7.26 -5.37
C GLU A 68 9.28 7.88 -5.66
N TYR A 69 8.50 7.29 -6.55
CA TYR A 69 7.14 7.73 -6.83
C TYR A 69 6.23 7.61 -5.59
N LEU A 70 6.19 6.43 -4.98
CA LEU A 70 5.32 6.16 -3.82
C LEU A 70 5.70 6.99 -2.58
N ARG A 71 6.98 7.32 -2.44
CA ARG A 71 7.45 8.25 -1.39
C ARG A 71 6.85 9.65 -1.54
N GLY A 72 6.61 10.08 -2.78
CA GLY A 72 6.14 11.42 -3.12
C GLY A 72 4.62 11.64 -3.00
N ILE A 73 3.82 10.59 -2.85
CA ILE A 73 2.36 10.70 -2.76
C ILE A 73 1.86 10.53 -1.33
N GLY A 74 0.72 11.16 -1.03
CA GLY A 74 0.08 11.12 0.30
C GLY A 74 -0.82 9.90 0.55
N ASN A 75 -1.08 9.07 -0.46
CA ASN A 75 -1.90 7.88 -0.34
C ASN A 75 -1.33 6.89 0.68
N PRO A 76 -2.16 6.05 1.32
CA PRO A 76 -1.71 4.82 1.94
C PRO A 76 -0.95 3.94 0.94
N VAL A 77 0.14 3.32 1.39
CA VAL A 77 1.04 2.54 0.53
C VAL A 77 1.15 1.11 1.02
N GLY A 78 0.99 0.17 0.09
CA GLY A 78 1.26 -1.24 0.30
C GLY A 78 2.66 -1.64 -0.23
N MET A 79 3.27 -2.66 0.37
CA MET A 79 4.51 -3.25 -0.14
C MET A 79 4.42 -4.77 -0.12
N LYS A 80 4.67 -5.40 -1.28
CA LYS A 80 4.73 -6.86 -1.37
C LYS A 80 5.99 -7.39 -0.68
N CYS A 81 5.80 -8.32 0.25
CA CYS A 81 6.87 -8.97 1.01
C CYS A 81 6.92 -10.45 0.67
N GLY A 82 7.89 -10.85 -0.14
CA GLY A 82 8.12 -12.22 -0.54
C GLY A 82 9.39 -12.81 0.09
N PRO A 83 9.76 -14.07 -0.23
CA PRO A 83 10.91 -14.76 0.34
C PRO A 83 12.26 -14.09 0.08
N SER A 84 12.35 -13.27 -0.94
CA SER A 84 13.57 -12.53 -1.31
C SER A 84 13.81 -11.26 -0.50
N LEU A 85 12.87 -10.86 0.37
CA LEU A 85 13.00 -9.63 1.14
C LEU A 85 13.81 -9.86 2.40
N ASP A 86 14.96 -9.23 2.45
CA ASP A 86 15.80 -9.16 3.63
C ASP A 86 15.16 -8.22 4.68
N PRO A 87 15.19 -8.57 5.99
CA PRO A 87 14.63 -7.75 7.05
C PRO A 87 15.22 -6.35 7.16
N ASP A 88 16.53 -6.19 6.95
CA ASP A 88 17.19 -4.88 7.04
C ASP A 88 16.80 -3.99 5.83
N VAL A 89 16.66 -4.60 4.65
CA VAL A 89 16.12 -3.91 3.47
C VAL A 89 14.68 -3.47 3.71
N LEU A 90 13.86 -4.31 4.33
CA LEU A 90 12.50 -3.95 4.72
C LEU A 90 12.47 -2.69 5.58
N LEU A 91 13.29 -2.63 6.63
CA LEU A 91 13.31 -1.48 7.54
C LEU A 91 13.70 -0.19 6.81
N ARG A 92 14.73 -0.24 5.97
CA ARG A 92 15.13 0.95 5.17
C ARG A 92 14.05 1.41 4.20
N LEU A 93 13.33 0.48 3.57
CA LEU A 93 12.20 0.83 2.69
C LEU A 93 11.03 1.43 3.47
N LEU A 94 10.76 0.95 4.69
CA LEU A 94 9.75 1.54 5.56
C LEU A 94 10.11 2.98 5.95
N ASP A 95 11.35 3.24 6.32
CA ASP A 95 11.83 4.60 6.64
C ASP A 95 11.76 5.52 5.41
N THR A 96 12.03 4.99 4.22
CA THR A 96 11.93 5.75 2.97
C THR A 96 10.48 6.10 2.62
N LEU A 97 9.55 5.15 2.75
CA LEU A 97 8.16 5.33 2.36
C LEU A 97 7.30 6.02 3.41
N ASN A 98 7.69 5.94 4.68
CA ASN A 98 6.97 6.55 5.80
C ASN A 98 7.91 7.17 6.85
N PRO A 99 8.72 8.16 6.46
CA PRO A 99 9.75 8.75 7.34
C PRO A 99 9.15 9.46 8.56
N GLN A 100 7.89 9.84 8.51
CA GLN A 100 7.16 10.51 9.59
C GLN A 100 6.41 9.52 10.49
N HIS A 101 6.53 8.21 10.24
CA HIS A 101 5.84 7.15 10.97
C HIS A 101 4.32 7.38 11.11
N VAL A 102 3.68 7.88 10.04
CA VAL A 102 2.23 8.13 10.02
C VAL A 102 1.48 6.82 10.23
N PRO A 103 0.63 6.72 11.27
CA PRO A 103 -0.13 5.50 11.53
C PRO A 103 -1.07 5.15 10.37
N GLY A 104 -1.10 3.85 10.00
CA GLY A 104 -1.97 3.35 8.94
C GLY A 104 -1.51 3.65 7.51
N ARG A 105 -0.41 4.41 7.31
CA ARG A 105 0.09 4.69 5.97
C ARG A 105 0.66 3.44 5.29
N MET A 106 1.36 2.57 6.02
CA MET A 106 2.03 1.40 5.45
C MET A 106 1.28 0.12 5.70
N THR A 107 1.14 -0.70 4.65
CA THR A 107 0.61 -2.06 4.70
C THR A 107 1.61 -3.04 4.09
N LEU A 108 2.06 -4.02 4.87
CA LEU A 108 2.92 -5.11 4.39
C LEU A 108 2.06 -6.25 3.87
N ILE A 109 2.14 -6.52 2.57
CA ILE A 109 1.36 -7.55 1.90
C ILE A 109 2.23 -8.79 1.78
N THR A 110 2.09 -9.72 2.71
CA THR A 110 2.90 -10.94 2.77
C THR A 110 2.52 -11.91 1.67
N ARG A 111 3.53 -12.42 0.94
CA ARG A 111 3.35 -13.33 -0.20
C ARG A 111 4.45 -14.38 -0.22
N TYR A 112 4.26 -15.48 0.50
CA TYR A 112 5.27 -16.56 0.61
C TYR A 112 4.84 -17.88 -0.01
N GLY A 113 3.55 -18.14 -0.14
CA GLY A 113 3.04 -19.49 -0.35
C GLY A 113 3.07 -20.30 0.96
N HIS A 114 2.26 -21.36 1.01
CA HIS A 114 2.08 -22.19 2.22
C HIS A 114 3.36 -22.92 2.63
N ASP A 115 4.21 -23.24 1.68
CA ASP A 115 5.46 -24.01 1.86
C ASP A 115 6.64 -23.19 2.39
N LYS A 116 6.58 -21.85 2.28
CA LYS A 116 7.70 -20.95 2.59
C LYS A 116 7.41 -19.98 3.73
N ILE A 117 6.16 -19.82 4.11
CA ILE A 117 5.75 -18.79 5.07
C ILE A 117 6.39 -19.00 6.44
N GLU A 118 6.48 -20.24 6.91
CA GLU A 118 7.06 -20.57 8.23
C GLU A 118 8.55 -20.26 8.30
N ALA A 119 9.27 -20.44 7.18
CA ALA A 119 10.71 -20.19 7.12
C ALA A 119 11.06 -18.69 7.07
N HIS A 120 10.25 -17.86 6.41
CA HIS A 120 10.64 -16.49 6.07
C HIS A 120 9.87 -15.42 6.85
N LEU A 121 8.56 -15.57 7.05
CA LEU A 121 7.74 -14.53 7.69
C LEU A 121 8.16 -14.19 9.12
N PRO A 122 8.55 -15.16 9.99
CA PRO A 122 8.94 -14.85 11.37
C PRO A 122 10.11 -13.89 11.50
N ALA A 123 11.06 -13.91 10.57
CA ALA A 123 12.20 -12.98 10.56
C ALA A 123 11.74 -11.53 10.30
N LEU A 124 10.88 -11.32 9.32
CA LEU A 124 10.31 -10.01 9.04
C LEU A 124 9.47 -9.48 10.21
N VAL A 125 8.63 -10.33 10.79
CA VAL A 125 7.80 -9.95 11.96
C VAL A 125 8.67 -9.52 13.14
N ARG A 126 9.75 -10.24 13.42
CA ARG A 126 10.70 -9.88 14.49
C ARG A 126 11.38 -8.54 14.20
N ALA A 127 11.87 -8.33 12.97
CA ALA A 127 12.50 -7.08 12.58
C ALA A 127 11.57 -5.88 12.77
N VAL A 128 10.34 -5.97 12.28
CA VAL A 128 9.33 -4.92 12.45
C VAL A 128 9.01 -4.67 13.92
N LYS A 129 8.84 -5.72 14.74
CA LYS A 129 8.56 -5.56 16.16
C LYS A 129 9.74 -4.93 16.92
N SER A 130 10.97 -5.31 16.60
CA SER A 130 12.17 -4.79 17.26
C SER A 130 12.51 -3.36 16.83
N SER A 131 12.12 -2.93 15.64
CA SER A 131 12.31 -1.54 15.18
C SER A 131 11.45 -0.52 15.92
N GLY A 132 10.46 -0.97 16.69
CA GLY A 132 9.51 -0.08 17.37
C GLY A 132 8.49 0.57 16.44
N THR A 133 8.46 0.24 15.17
CA THR A 133 7.49 0.75 14.20
C THR A 133 6.09 0.25 14.56
N ARG A 134 5.24 1.16 15.06
CA ARG A 134 3.85 0.84 15.49
C ARG A 134 2.81 1.25 14.45
N SER A 135 3.24 1.78 13.32
CA SER A 135 2.38 2.50 12.37
C SER A 135 2.08 1.71 11.10
N LEU A 136 2.25 0.40 11.10
CA LEU A 136 1.97 -0.43 9.93
C LEU A 136 1.01 -1.59 10.21
N VAL A 137 0.36 -2.08 9.14
CA VAL A 137 -0.48 -3.27 9.09
C VAL A 137 0.24 -4.38 8.33
N MET A 138 0.09 -5.64 8.77
CA MET A 138 0.67 -6.81 8.10
C MET A 138 -0.43 -7.87 7.88
#